data_c1662057e76d7b8b739dc030b8b7e555
#
_entry.id   c1662057e76d7b8b739dc030b8b7e555
#
_cell.length_a   1.000
_cell.length_b   1.000
_cell.length_c   1.000
_cell.angle_alpha   90.00
_cell.angle_beta   90.00
_cell.angle_gamma   90.00
#
_symmetry.space_group_name_H-M   'P 1'
#
loop_
_entity.id
_entity.type
_entity.pdbx_description
1 polymer ?
#
loop_
_entity_poly.entity_id
_entity_poly.type
_entity_poly.pdbx_seq_one_letter_code
_entity_poly.pdbx_strand_id
1 'polypeptide(L)'
;MGLFGQRGAHQWSGVIAEYRRWLPVTDQTPVISLREGGTPLVYAEVLSKMLGNEIWLKVEGTNPTGSFKDRGMTMAISKAAEDGAKAVICASTGNTSASAAAYATKAGMQPVVLVPEGKIAMGKLAQAIAHGSTLLQVKGNFDDCLTLAKQLSENYPVALVNSVNPYRIEGQKTAAFEVVDLLGYAPDIHVMPVGNAGNITAYWKGYQEYKKALISRSLPMMWGFQAAGAAPIVKNKIVKNPETIATAIRIGNPASWDQAVAAQVGSKGLIDSVTDKEILSAYRLVAAKEGVFVEPSSAAGIAGLIKKKEQKKLPKGKTIVVTVTGNGLKDVQWILNSGGKPTVIPVDMKKAAKVIGLK
;
A
#
# COMPACT_ATOMS: atom_id res chain seq x y z
N MET A 1 -25.88 -32.37 18.31
CA MET A 1 -24.93 -31.27 18.47
C MET A 1 -25.46 -30.09 17.63
N GLY A 2 -25.77 -28.98 18.26
CA GLY A 2 -26.76 -28.01 17.80
C GLY A 2 -26.50 -27.33 16.46
N LEU A 3 -27.55 -27.27 15.68
CA LEU A 3 -27.71 -26.55 14.42
C LEU A 3 -27.66 -25.00 14.53
N PHE A 4 -27.22 -24.48 15.64
CA PHE A 4 -27.05 -23.03 15.88
C PHE A 4 -25.59 -22.73 16.15
N GLY A 5 -24.74 -22.83 15.09
CA GLY A 5 -23.45 -22.23 15.10
C GLY A 5 -23.59 -20.75 15.46
N GLN A 6 -22.70 -20.25 16.29
CA GLN A 6 -22.69 -18.89 16.81
C GLN A 6 -22.94 -17.89 15.67
N ARG A 7 -24.10 -17.24 15.69
CA ARG A 7 -24.46 -16.14 14.79
C ARG A 7 -23.83 -14.83 15.28
N GLY A 8 -22.54 -14.84 15.57
CA GLY A 8 -21.76 -13.63 15.83
C GLY A 8 -21.01 -13.26 14.54
N ALA A 9 -21.08 -12.01 14.11
CA ALA A 9 -20.21 -11.54 13.05
C ALA A 9 -18.75 -11.75 13.48
N HIS A 10 -17.92 -12.35 12.60
CA HIS A 10 -16.49 -12.46 12.85
C HIS A 10 -15.90 -11.05 12.98
N GLN A 11 -15.38 -10.72 14.16
CA GLN A 11 -14.67 -9.47 14.34
C GLN A 11 -13.20 -9.69 13.99
N TRP A 12 -12.73 -9.01 12.96
CA TRP A 12 -11.33 -9.04 12.56
C TRP A 12 -10.39 -8.66 13.71
N SER A 13 -9.42 -9.50 14.00
CA SER A 13 -8.54 -9.37 15.16
C SER A 13 -7.13 -8.84 14.83
N GLY A 14 -6.83 -8.60 13.58
CA GLY A 14 -5.52 -8.15 13.09
C GLY A 14 -4.73 -9.27 12.43
N VAL A 15 -3.76 -8.88 11.61
CA VAL A 15 -2.98 -9.77 10.73
C VAL A 15 -2.36 -10.95 11.48
N ILE A 16 -1.71 -10.69 12.62
CA ILE A 16 -1.01 -11.75 13.37
C ILE A 16 -2.00 -12.74 13.98
N ALA A 17 -3.12 -12.27 14.51
CA ALA A 17 -4.12 -13.13 15.12
C ALA A 17 -4.80 -14.04 14.09
N GLU A 18 -5.18 -13.48 12.93
CA GLU A 18 -5.90 -14.19 11.87
C GLU A 18 -5.00 -15.21 11.13
N TYR A 19 -3.73 -14.85 10.90
CA TYR A 19 -2.81 -15.64 10.09
C TYR A 19 -1.60 -16.18 10.85
N ARG A 20 -1.71 -16.36 12.19
CA ARG A 20 -0.61 -16.77 13.07
C ARG A 20 0.19 -17.94 12.52
N ARG A 21 -0.47 -19.00 12.02
CA ARG A 21 0.18 -20.21 11.48
C ARG A 21 1.04 -19.98 10.24
N TRP A 22 0.86 -18.83 9.58
CA TRP A 22 1.56 -18.46 8.36
C TRP A 22 2.69 -17.47 8.59
N LEU A 23 2.81 -16.99 9.82
CA LEU A 23 3.72 -15.92 10.18
C LEU A 23 4.85 -16.44 11.08
N PRO A 24 6.05 -15.85 11.00
CA PRO A 24 7.20 -16.25 11.81
C PRO A 24 7.08 -15.71 13.24
N VAL A 25 6.03 -16.11 13.94
CA VAL A 25 5.74 -15.74 15.33
C VAL A 25 5.70 -16.99 16.21
N THR A 26 6.11 -16.85 17.48
CA THR A 26 6.06 -17.86 18.52
C THR A 26 5.04 -17.48 19.59
N ASP A 27 4.85 -18.32 20.59
CA ASP A 27 3.97 -18.00 21.73
C ASP A 27 4.55 -16.88 22.61
N GLN A 28 5.84 -16.59 22.48
CA GLN A 28 6.52 -15.50 23.18
C GLN A 28 6.47 -14.18 22.38
N THR A 29 6.11 -14.22 21.10
CA THR A 29 6.02 -13.01 20.29
C THR A 29 4.84 -12.16 20.77
N PRO A 30 5.05 -10.94 21.31
CA PRO A 30 3.96 -10.05 21.67
C PRO A 30 3.21 -9.59 20.42
N VAL A 31 1.88 -9.64 20.46
CA VAL A 31 1.03 -9.24 19.34
C VAL A 31 0.75 -7.73 19.43
N ILE A 32 1.51 -6.93 18.72
CA ILE A 32 1.32 -5.49 18.61
C ILE A 32 0.43 -5.20 17.41
N SER A 33 -0.85 -4.99 17.64
CA SER A 33 -1.84 -4.80 16.58
C SER A 33 -2.74 -3.59 16.84
N LEU A 34 -3.13 -2.92 15.79
CA LEU A 34 -4.20 -1.92 15.71
C LEU A 34 -5.38 -2.47 14.89
N ARG A 35 -5.47 -3.78 14.72
CA ARG A 35 -6.45 -4.51 13.92
C ARG A 35 -6.35 -4.22 12.43
N GLU A 36 -5.14 -4.05 11.96
CA GLU A 36 -4.79 -3.95 10.53
C GLU A 36 -5.16 -5.22 9.77
N GLY A 37 -5.33 -5.10 8.47
CA GLY A 37 -5.84 -6.18 7.63
C GLY A 37 -7.37 -6.23 7.58
N GLY A 38 -7.95 -7.33 7.09
CA GLY A 38 -9.39 -7.46 6.87
C GLY A 38 -9.92 -6.37 5.93
N THR A 39 -9.08 -5.86 5.04
CA THR A 39 -9.44 -4.72 4.19
C THR A 39 -10.47 -5.12 3.14
N PRO A 40 -11.40 -4.22 2.77
CA PRO A 40 -12.45 -4.53 1.81
C PRO A 40 -11.91 -4.96 0.45
N LEU A 41 -12.61 -5.89 -0.17
CA LEU A 41 -12.50 -6.22 -1.59
C LEU A 41 -13.77 -5.69 -2.26
N VAL A 42 -13.67 -4.56 -2.95
CA VAL A 42 -14.81 -3.82 -3.52
C VAL A 42 -14.92 -4.11 -5.00
N TYR A 43 -16.09 -4.59 -5.45
CA TYR A 43 -16.37 -4.76 -6.88
C TYR A 43 -16.47 -3.39 -7.56
N ALA A 44 -15.66 -3.18 -8.60
CA ALA A 44 -15.57 -1.91 -9.33
C ALA A 44 -16.42 -2.00 -10.61
N GLU A 45 -17.69 -1.65 -10.50
CA GLU A 45 -18.69 -1.88 -11.55
C GLU A 45 -18.39 -1.10 -12.84
N VAL A 46 -18.04 0.18 -12.71
CA VAL A 46 -17.76 1.03 -13.87
C VAL A 46 -16.47 0.60 -14.55
N LEU A 47 -15.41 0.32 -13.78
CA LEU A 47 -14.16 -0.20 -14.32
C LEU A 47 -14.35 -1.57 -14.98
N SER A 48 -15.16 -2.45 -14.40
CA SER A 48 -15.46 -3.77 -14.96
C SER A 48 -16.13 -3.65 -16.34
N LYS A 49 -17.17 -2.85 -16.46
CA LYS A 49 -17.84 -2.56 -17.73
C LYS A 49 -16.86 -1.91 -18.73
N MET A 50 -16.10 -0.92 -18.29
CA MET A 50 -15.17 -0.18 -19.12
C MET A 50 -14.05 -1.08 -19.66
N LEU A 51 -13.51 -2.00 -18.83
CA LEU A 51 -12.36 -2.84 -19.19
C LEU A 51 -12.75 -4.20 -19.78
N GLY A 52 -14.01 -4.64 -19.62
CA GLY A 52 -14.50 -5.93 -20.10
C GLY A 52 -13.94 -7.12 -19.30
N ASN A 53 -13.77 -6.91 -18.00
CA ASN A 53 -13.24 -7.86 -17.03
C ASN A 53 -13.96 -7.72 -15.70
N GLU A 54 -13.87 -8.68 -14.81
CA GLU A 54 -14.34 -8.58 -13.44
C GLU A 54 -13.26 -7.90 -12.58
N ILE A 55 -13.45 -6.62 -12.21
CA ILE A 55 -12.47 -5.82 -11.49
C ILE A 55 -12.85 -5.68 -10.03
N TRP A 56 -11.92 -6.02 -9.15
CA TRP A 56 -12.04 -5.85 -7.71
C TRP A 56 -10.94 -4.94 -7.18
N LEU A 57 -11.29 -4.01 -6.30
CA LEU A 57 -10.33 -3.13 -5.61
C LEU A 57 -10.06 -3.67 -4.21
N LYS A 58 -8.81 -4.07 -3.92
CA LYS A 58 -8.35 -4.36 -2.56
C LYS A 58 -7.96 -3.06 -1.89
N VAL A 59 -8.84 -2.56 -1.02
CA VAL A 59 -8.76 -1.18 -0.49
C VAL A 59 -7.88 -1.13 0.76
N GLU A 60 -6.57 -1.12 0.57
CA GLU A 60 -5.58 -1.07 1.65
C GLU A 60 -5.55 0.28 2.40
N GLY A 61 -6.18 1.31 1.84
CA GLY A 61 -6.34 2.62 2.47
C GLY A 61 -7.24 2.63 3.70
N THR A 62 -7.94 1.53 4.01
CA THR A 62 -8.77 1.35 5.22
C THR A 62 -7.99 0.83 6.42
N ASN A 63 -6.74 0.46 6.27
CA ASN A 63 -5.88 0.12 7.40
C ASN A 63 -5.77 1.29 8.39
N PRO A 64 -5.46 1.06 9.68
CA PRO A 64 -5.48 2.06 10.75
C PRO A 64 -4.74 3.38 10.46
N THR A 65 -3.55 3.33 9.83
CA THR A 65 -2.81 4.54 9.45
C THR A 65 -3.05 4.97 8.01
N GLY A 66 -4.02 4.36 7.32
CA GLY A 66 -4.43 4.71 5.97
C GLY A 66 -3.60 4.10 4.85
N SER A 67 -2.86 3.01 5.08
CA SER A 67 -2.13 2.31 4.02
C SER A 67 -1.76 0.87 4.34
N PHE A 68 -1.42 0.10 3.31
CA PHE A 68 -0.93 -1.28 3.41
C PHE A 68 0.31 -1.47 4.29
N LYS A 69 1.00 -0.37 4.64
CA LYS A 69 2.21 -0.42 5.48
C LYS A 69 1.96 -1.05 6.84
N ASP A 70 0.75 -0.93 7.35
CA ASP A 70 0.36 -1.45 8.66
C ASP A 70 0.51 -2.97 8.76
N ARG A 71 0.22 -3.70 7.68
CA ARG A 71 0.40 -5.16 7.65
C ARG A 71 1.83 -5.60 7.95
N GLY A 72 2.79 -4.95 7.29
CA GLY A 72 4.20 -5.23 7.54
C GLY A 72 4.68 -4.66 8.87
N MET A 73 4.08 -3.58 9.32
CA MET A 73 4.51 -2.90 10.53
C MET A 73 4.11 -3.66 11.81
N THR A 74 2.90 -4.23 11.86
CA THR A 74 2.52 -5.10 12.98
C THR A 74 3.53 -6.23 13.20
N MET A 75 4.00 -6.88 12.12
CA MET A 75 5.02 -7.93 12.19
C MET A 75 6.39 -7.38 12.63
N ALA A 76 6.86 -6.31 11.99
CA ALA A 76 8.18 -5.74 12.30
C ALA A 76 8.26 -5.25 13.74
N ILE A 77 7.21 -4.61 14.25
CA ILE A 77 7.15 -4.10 15.64
C ILE A 77 6.98 -5.23 16.64
N SER A 78 6.15 -6.23 16.35
CA SER A 78 6.01 -7.40 17.25
C SER A 78 7.32 -8.15 17.40
N LYS A 79 8.09 -8.31 16.32
CA LYS A 79 9.42 -8.92 16.38
C LYS A 79 10.44 -8.03 17.09
N ALA A 80 10.41 -6.71 16.85
CA ALA A 80 11.25 -5.77 17.58
C ALA A 80 10.99 -5.78 19.09
N ALA A 81 9.72 -5.95 19.50
CA ALA A 81 9.33 -6.08 20.91
C ALA A 81 9.85 -7.40 21.51
N GLU A 82 9.73 -8.50 20.77
CA GLU A 82 10.29 -9.81 21.17
C GLU A 82 11.82 -9.73 21.37
N ASP A 83 12.51 -8.98 20.50
CA ASP A 83 13.98 -8.78 20.56
C ASP A 83 14.38 -7.72 21.62
N GLY A 84 13.45 -7.13 22.35
CA GLY A 84 13.70 -6.18 23.44
C GLY A 84 14.10 -4.78 22.99
N ALA A 85 13.77 -4.38 21.75
CA ALA A 85 14.06 -3.04 21.25
C ALA A 85 13.38 -1.95 22.12
N LYS A 86 14.09 -0.86 22.37
CA LYS A 86 13.59 0.29 23.14
C LYS A 86 13.04 1.40 22.24
N ALA A 87 13.50 1.45 21.02
CA ALA A 87 13.09 2.42 20.02
C ALA A 87 12.95 1.78 18.65
N VAL A 88 12.18 2.43 17.78
CA VAL A 88 11.98 2.06 16.39
C VAL A 88 12.42 3.22 15.52
N ILE A 89 13.22 2.96 14.50
CA ILE A 89 13.73 4.00 13.61
C ILE A 89 13.34 3.72 12.15
N CYS A 90 12.98 4.77 11.43
CA CYS A 90 12.82 4.70 9.98
C CYS A 90 13.24 6.00 9.29
N ALA A 91 13.84 5.86 8.11
CA ALA A 91 14.05 6.97 7.17
C ALA A 91 12.84 7.03 6.22
N SER A 92 11.90 7.95 6.46
CA SER A 92 10.70 8.09 5.62
C SER A 92 9.91 9.35 5.99
N THR A 93 9.34 10.02 4.98
CA THR A 93 8.43 11.15 5.16
C THR A 93 6.95 10.80 4.86
N GLY A 94 6.62 9.51 4.67
CA GLY A 94 5.31 9.11 4.16
C GLY A 94 4.63 7.99 4.95
N ASN A 95 3.99 7.07 4.22
CA ASN A 95 3.21 5.99 4.82
C ASN A 95 4.00 5.09 5.79
N THR A 96 5.31 4.91 5.57
CA THR A 96 6.13 4.11 6.47
C THR A 96 6.33 4.77 7.82
N SER A 97 6.63 6.08 7.86
CA SER A 97 6.80 6.82 9.14
C SER A 97 5.48 6.89 9.92
N ALA A 98 4.36 7.13 9.25
CA ALA A 98 3.05 7.13 9.89
C ALA A 98 2.74 5.78 10.58
N SER A 99 2.96 4.68 9.86
CA SER A 99 2.73 3.33 10.38
C SER A 99 3.73 2.98 11.49
N ALA A 100 5.04 3.26 11.30
CA ALA A 100 6.06 3.01 12.31
C ALA A 100 5.75 3.73 13.63
N ALA A 101 5.36 5.00 13.56
CA ALA A 101 5.00 5.79 14.73
C ALA A 101 3.81 5.19 15.49
N ALA A 102 2.73 4.86 14.79
CA ALA A 102 1.51 4.33 15.40
C ALA A 102 1.78 2.99 16.14
N TYR A 103 2.47 2.06 15.48
CA TYR A 103 2.73 0.74 16.05
C TYR A 103 3.82 0.76 17.11
N ALA A 104 4.87 1.60 16.98
CA ALA A 104 5.86 1.78 18.03
C ALA A 104 5.24 2.35 19.31
N THR A 105 4.41 3.40 19.20
CA THR A 105 3.66 3.96 20.33
C THR A 105 2.75 2.91 20.98
N LYS A 106 2.05 2.09 20.16
CA LYS A 106 1.22 0.98 20.67
C LYS A 106 2.04 -0.04 21.45
N ALA A 107 3.31 -0.24 21.09
CA ALA A 107 4.24 -1.16 21.75
C ALA A 107 4.96 -0.53 22.96
N GLY A 108 4.73 0.74 23.28
CA GLY A 108 5.49 1.47 24.30
C GLY A 108 6.95 1.76 23.92
N MET A 109 7.29 1.69 22.64
CA MET A 109 8.61 2.03 22.11
C MET A 109 8.66 3.47 21.62
N GLN A 110 9.84 4.09 21.67
CA GLN A 110 10.05 5.44 21.12
C GLN A 110 10.09 5.39 19.59
N PRO A 111 9.18 6.05 18.87
CA PRO A 111 9.27 6.16 17.42
C PRO A 111 10.25 7.28 17.03
N VAL A 112 11.19 6.97 16.14
CA VAL A 112 12.18 7.91 15.61
C VAL A 112 12.08 7.95 14.08
N VAL A 113 11.95 9.14 13.51
CA VAL A 113 11.84 9.36 12.07
C VAL A 113 13.00 10.23 11.60
N LEU A 114 13.81 9.71 10.68
CA LEU A 114 14.88 10.46 10.03
C LEU A 114 14.38 11.04 8.70
N VAL A 115 14.64 12.32 8.49
CA VAL A 115 14.29 13.03 7.26
C VAL A 115 15.46 13.92 6.80
N PRO A 116 15.70 14.08 5.48
CA PRO A 116 16.69 15.03 5.00
C PRO A 116 16.33 16.47 5.37
N GLU A 117 17.34 17.27 5.74
CA GLU A 117 17.17 18.70 6.05
C GLU A 117 16.52 19.44 4.86
N GLY A 118 15.55 20.33 5.14
CA GLY A 118 14.85 21.13 4.13
C GLY A 118 13.88 20.36 3.22
N LYS A 119 13.69 19.05 3.42
CA LYS A 119 12.81 18.18 2.63
C LYS A 119 11.53 17.74 3.38
N ILE A 120 11.05 18.57 4.30
CA ILE A 120 9.91 18.24 5.16
C ILE A 120 8.61 18.75 4.55
N ALA A 121 7.72 17.84 4.16
CA ALA A 121 6.31 18.12 3.95
C ALA A 121 5.56 17.84 5.25
N MET A 122 5.33 18.84 6.09
CA MET A 122 4.71 18.69 7.42
C MET A 122 3.40 17.92 7.39
N GLY A 123 2.55 18.13 6.38
CA GLY A 123 1.30 17.39 6.21
C GLY A 123 1.50 15.87 6.07
N LYS A 124 2.60 15.42 5.47
CA LYS A 124 2.93 13.99 5.34
C LYS A 124 3.47 13.38 6.63
N LEU A 125 4.02 14.20 7.53
CA LEU A 125 4.52 13.77 8.84
C LEU A 125 3.47 13.95 9.96
N ALA A 126 2.32 14.54 9.66
CA ALA A 126 1.29 14.86 10.66
C ALA A 126 0.94 13.65 11.55
N GLN A 127 0.76 12.46 10.96
CA GLN A 127 0.48 11.26 11.75
C GLN A 127 1.66 10.85 12.63
N ALA A 128 2.90 10.89 12.11
CA ALA A 128 4.07 10.56 12.91
C ALA A 128 4.25 11.52 14.09
N ILE A 129 4.01 12.82 13.86
CA ILE A 129 4.04 13.86 14.91
C ILE A 129 2.94 13.59 15.95
N ALA A 130 1.71 13.35 15.52
CA ALA A 130 0.58 13.07 16.41
C ALA A 130 0.79 11.84 17.29
N HIS A 131 1.52 10.84 16.79
CA HIS A 131 1.93 9.66 17.55
C HIS A 131 3.20 9.88 18.40
N GLY A 132 3.68 11.11 18.57
CA GLY A 132 4.79 11.44 19.45
C GLY A 132 6.18 11.06 18.93
N SER A 133 6.35 10.96 17.61
CA SER A 133 7.66 10.62 17.03
C SER A 133 8.69 11.72 17.28
N THR A 134 9.90 11.32 17.64
CA THR A 134 11.09 12.16 17.55
C THR A 134 11.48 12.31 16.08
N LEU A 135 11.40 13.55 15.56
CA LEU A 135 11.82 13.87 14.20
C LEU A 135 13.27 14.37 14.22
N LEU A 136 14.14 13.71 13.48
CA LEU A 136 15.54 14.11 13.33
C LEU A 136 15.81 14.52 11.89
N GLN A 137 16.20 15.77 11.68
CA GLN A 137 16.67 16.26 10.39
C GLN A 137 18.15 15.96 10.21
N VAL A 138 18.49 15.23 9.16
CA VAL A 138 19.86 14.85 8.83
C VAL A 138 20.39 15.79 7.75
N LYS A 139 21.57 16.36 7.98
CA LYS A 139 22.30 17.16 6.98
C LYS A 139 22.81 16.22 5.89
N GLY A 140 21.98 15.92 4.91
CA GLY A 140 22.28 14.96 3.85
C GLY A 140 21.03 14.63 3.03
N ASN A 141 21.11 13.56 2.25
CA ASN A 141 20.01 13.07 1.41
C ASN A 141 19.29 11.88 2.09
N PHE A 142 18.37 11.24 1.37
CA PHE A 142 17.62 10.10 1.87
C PHE A 142 18.50 8.85 2.16
N ASP A 143 19.52 8.63 1.35
CA ASP A 143 20.42 7.49 1.53
C ASP A 143 21.29 7.68 2.78
N ASP A 144 21.68 8.92 3.10
CA ASP A 144 22.38 9.27 4.34
C ASP A 144 21.49 9.00 5.57
N CYS A 145 20.20 9.36 5.50
CA CYS A 145 19.23 9.02 6.55
C CYS A 145 19.13 7.50 6.76
N LEU A 146 19.07 6.73 5.68
CA LEU A 146 18.97 5.27 5.76
C LEU A 146 20.25 4.64 6.32
N THR A 147 21.40 5.16 5.94
CA THR A 147 22.71 4.73 6.44
C THR A 147 22.83 5.00 7.95
N LEU A 148 22.46 6.19 8.39
CA LEU A 148 22.45 6.53 9.83
C LEU A 148 21.46 5.63 10.60
N ALA A 149 20.27 5.37 10.04
CA ALA A 149 19.29 4.49 10.67
C ALA A 149 19.83 3.05 10.84
N LYS A 150 20.57 2.53 9.86
CA LYS A 150 21.24 1.23 9.95
C LYS A 150 22.32 1.21 11.03
N GLN A 151 23.20 2.22 11.04
CA GLN A 151 24.25 2.35 12.06
C GLN A 151 23.67 2.39 13.48
N LEU A 152 22.57 3.12 13.69
CA LEU A 152 21.89 3.16 14.98
C LEU A 152 21.31 1.80 15.36
N SER A 153 20.72 1.06 14.42
CA SER A 153 20.17 -0.27 14.69
C SER A 153 21.24 -1.35 14.94
N GLU A 154 22.44 -1.17 14.46
CA GLU A 154 23.56 -2.09 14.67
C GLU A 154 24.26 -1.88 16.01
N ASN A 155 24.20 -0.66 16.57
CA ASN A 155 24.98 -0.28 17.76
C ASN A 155 24.14 -0.03 19.00
N TYR A 156 22.82 0.06 18.88
CA TYR A 156 21.89 0.36 19.99
C TYR A 156 20.64 -0.52 19.93
N PRO A 157 19.87 -0.66 21.01
CA PRO A 157 18.62 -1.42 21.04
C PRO A 157 17.49 -0.70 20.29
N VAL A 158 17.73 -0.44 19.02
CA VAL A 158 16.85 0.29 18.08
C VAL A 158 16.52 -0.60 16.90
N ALA A 159 15.24 -0.82 16.62
CA ALA A 159 14.79 -1.64 15.49
C ALA A 159 14.60 -0.80 14.23
N LEU A 160 15.31 -1.15 13.15
CA LEU A 160 15.11 -0.55 11.82
C LEU A 160 13.88 -1.18 11.14
N VAL A 161 12.91 -0.34 10.78
CA VAL A 161 11.64 -0.80 10.18
C VAL A 161 11.39 -0.28 8.75
N ASN A 162 12.44 0.11 8.05
CA ASN A 162 12.38 0.39 6.61
C ASN A 162 12.00 -0.85 5.79
N SER A 163 11.78 -0.68 4.48
CA SER A 163 11.37 -1.77 3.57
C SER A 163 12.37 -2.93 3.45
N VAL A 164 13.58 -2.74 3.93
CA VAL A 164 14.62 -3.79 4.03
C VAL A 164 14.37 -4.79 5.17
N ASN A 165 13.48 -4.48 6.12
CA ASN A 165 13.14 -5.38 7.21
C ASN A 165 12.33 -6.58 6.68
N PRO A 166 12.82 -7.84 6.85
CA PRO A 166 12.19 -9.03 6.27
C PRO A 166 10.80 -9.33 6.82
N TYR A 167 10.54 -9.00 8.09
CA TYR A 167 9.24 -9.21 8.71
C TYR A 167 8.13 -8.39 8.08
N ARG A 168 8.49 -7.32 7.38
CA ARG A 168 7.50 -6.53 6.65
C ARG A 168 6.91 -7.28 5.47
N ILE A 169 7.69 -8.09 4.77
CA ILE A 169 7.20 -8.96 3.69
C ILE A 169 6.24 -10.00 4.25
N GLU A 170 6.57 -10.56 5.42
CA GLU A 170 5.72 -11.57 6.09
C GLU A 170 4.33 -11.00 6.43
N GLY A 171 4.26 -9.82 7.01
CA GLY A 171 2.98 -9.18 7.29
C GLY A 171 2.21 -8.79 6.02
N GLN A 172 2.89 -8.25 5.01
CA GLN A 172 2.26 -7.81 3.76
C GLN A 172 1.72 -8.96 2.92
N LYS A 173 2.34 -10.16 2.96
CA LYS A 173 1.88 -11.33 2.19
C LYS A 173 0.45 -11.75 2.54
N THR A 174 -0.02 -11.45 3.76
CA THR A 174 -1.36 -11.79 4.22
C THR A 174 -2.48 -11.15 3.42
N ALA A 175 -2.19 -10.04 2.73
CA ALA A 175 -3.17 -9.43 1.83
C ALA A 175 -3.51 -10.33 0.63
N ALA A 176 -2.57 -11.16 0.17
CA ALA A 176 -2.85 -12.19 -0.84
C ALA A 176 -3.72 -13.32 -0.28
N PHE A 177 -3.53 -13.68 0.99
CA PHE A 177 -4.38 -14.64 1.68
C PHE A 177 -5.82 -14.15 1.74
N GLU A 178 -6.03 -12.92 2.21
CA GLU A 178 -7.36 -12.31 2.26
C GLU A 178 -8.06 -12.26 0.89
N VAL A 179 -7.32 -12.01 -0.19
CA VAL A 179 -7.91 -12.03 -1.54
C VAL A 179 -8.42 -13.43 -1.89
N VAL A 180 -7.63 -14.47 -1.61
CA VAL A 180 -8.04 -15.86 -1.87
C VAL A 180 -9.18 -16.27 -0.96
N ASP A 181 -9.12 -15.92 0.34
CA ASP A 181 -10.15 -16.26 1.33
C ASP A 181 -11.51 -15.62 0.98
N LEU A 182 -11.50 -14.38 0.44
CA LEU A 182 -12.72 -13.66 0.04
C LEU A 182 -13.30 -14.12 -1.31
N LEU A 183 -12.45 -14.41 -2.30
CA LEU A 183 -12.89 -14.87 -3.62
C LEU A 183 -13.16 -16.39 -3.68
N GLY A 184 -12.52 -17.16 -2.79
CA GLY A 184 -12.49 -18.62 -2.88
C GLY A 184 -11.43 -19.17 -3.85
N TYR A 185 -10.71 -18.30 -4.57
CA TYR A 185 -9.68 -18.64 -5.55
C TYR A 185 -8.71 -17.47 -5.76
N ALA A 186 -7.53 -17.76 -6.35
CA ALA A 186 -6.61 -16.69 -6.77
C ALA A 186 -7.13 -16.03 -8.07
N PRO A 187 -7.10 -14.68 -8.18
CA PRO A 187 -7.54 -13.99 -9.39
C PRO A 187 -6.67 -14.40 -10.60
N ASP A 188 -7.15 -14.16 -11.82
CA ASP A 188 -6.32 -14.36 -13.02
C ASP A 188 -5.13 -13.39 -13.04
N ILE A 189 -5.37 -12.14 -12.64
CA ILE A 189 -4.36 -11.09 -12.64
C ILE A 189 -4.47 -10.32 -11.31
N HIS A 190 -3.32 -10.09 -10.67
CA HIS A 190 -3.23 -9.17 -9.55
C HIS A 190 -2.38 -7.95 -9.94
N VAL A 191 -2.96 -6.78 -9.80
CA VAL A 191 -2.38 -5.51 -10.26
C VAL A 191 -2.04 -4.63 -9.06
N MET A 192 -0.86 -3.99 -9.09
CA MET A 192 -0.48 -3.04 -8.04
C MET A 192 0.57 -2.03 -8.50
N PRO A 193 0.68 -0.87 -7.80
CA PRO A 193 1.79 0.05 -8.00
C PRO A 193 3.12 -0.55 -7.50
N VAL A 194 4.22 -0.20 -8.15
CA VAL A 194 5.57 -0.66 -7.81
C VAL A 194 6.49 0.54 -7.54
N GLY A 195 6.88 0.71 -6.28
CA GLY A 195 7.93 1.64 -5.83
C GLY A 195 9.14 0.86 -5.35
N ASN A 196 9.29 0.64 -4.03
CA ASN A 196 10.34 -0.19 -3.42
C ASN A 196 10.18 -1.70 -3.69
N ALA A 197 9.16 -2.08 -4.44
CA ALA A 197 8.89 -3.42 -4.91
C ALA A 197 8.55 -4.49 -3.82
N GLY A 198 8.61 -4.14 -2.53
CA GLY A 198 8.29 -5.08 -1.45
C GLY A 198 6.86 -5.60 -1.47
N ASN A 199 5.89 -4.79 -1.94
CA ASN A 199 4.49 -5.20 -1.95
C ASN A 199 4.22 -6.29 -2.98
N ILE A 200 4.70 -6.17 -4.21
CA ILE A 200 4.53 -7.20 -5.26
C ILE A 200 5.26 -8.49 -4.85
N THR A 201 6.43 -8.37 -4.22
CA THR A 201 7.18 -9.49 -3.66
C THR A 201 6.36 -10.22 -2.59
N ALA A 202 5.75 -9.48 -1.67
CA ALA A 202 4.96 -10.04 -0.58
C ALA A 202 3.70 -10.76 -1.08
N TYR A 203 2.93 -10.12 -1.98
CA TYR A 203 1.74 -10.75 -2.54
C TYR A 203 2.08 -12.02 -3.32
N TRP A 204 3.14 -11.99 -4.13
CA TRP A 204 3.60 -13.18 -4.85
C TRP A 204 3.97 -14.31 -3.89
N LYS A 205 4.72 -14.00 -2.82
CA LYS A 205 5.02 -14.97 -1.76
C LYS A 205 3.76 -15.57 -1.15
N GLY A 206 2.77 -14.74 -0.79
CA GLY A 206 1.51 -15.20 -0.22
C GLY A 206 0.74 -16.13 -1.16
N TYR A 207 0.61 -15.78 -2.43
CA TYR A 207 -0.03 -16.67 -3.40
C TYR A 207 0.69 -17.99 -3.57
N GLN A 208 2.04 -17.99 -3.58
CA GLN A 208 2.83 -19.21 -3.64
C GLN A 208 2.64 -20.11 -2.42
N GLU A 209 2.59 -19.53 -1.22
CA GLU A 209 2.34 -20.27 0.01
C GLU A 209 0.95 -20.93 0.01
N TYR A 210 -0.09 -20.20 -0.36
CA TYR A 210 -1.46 -20.75 -0.46
C TYR A 210 -1.59 -21.82 -1.57
N LYS A 211 -0.89 -21.64 -2.69
CA LYS A 211 -0.81 -22.66 -3.73
C LYS A 211 -0.13 -23.93 -3.24
N LYS A 212 1.01 -23.79 -2.53
CA LYS A 212 1.75 -24.91 -1.95
C LYS A 212 0.93 -25.67 -0.91
N ALA A 213 0.13 -24.95 -0.12
CA ALA A 213 -0.77 -25.54 0.87
C ALA A 213 -2.09 -26.06 0.29
N LEU A 214 -2.27 -26.04 -1.04
CA LEU A 214 -3.47 -26.49 -1.74
C LEU A 214 -4.76 -25.71 -1.39
N ILE A 215 -4.64 -24.53 -0.78
CA ILE A 215 -5.77 -23.62 -0.50
C ILE A 215 -6.20 -22.93 -1.79
N SER A 216 -5.27 -22.52 -2.63
CA SER A 216 -5.55 -22.06 -3.98
C SER A 216 -5.08 -23.06 -5.03
N ARG A 217 -5.92 -23.27 -6.07
CA ARG A 217 -5.58 -24.16 -7.18
C ARG A 217 -4.73 -23.48 -8.27
N SER A 218 -4.65 -22.15 -8.28
CA SER A 218 -3.95 -21.36 -9.29
C SER A 218 -3.07 -20.29 -8.66
N LEU A 219 -2.26 -19.66 -9.49
CA LEU A 219 -1.48 -18.48 -9.17
C LEU A 219 -1.88 -17.35 -10.14
N PRO A 220 -1.97 -16.08 -9.68
CA PRO A 220 -2.25 -14.96 -10.55
C PRO A 220 -1.03 -14.58 -11.40
N MET A 221 -1.24 -13.96 -12.54
CA MET A 221 -0.23 -13.12 -13.16
C MET A 221 -0.07 -11.84 -12.33
N MET A 222 1.17 -11.54 -11.90
CA MET A 222 1.47 -10.32 -11.15
C MET A 222 1.78 -9.17 -12.10
N TRP A 223 0.94 -8.14 -12.10
CA TRP A 223 1.12 -6.96 -12.93
C TRP A 223 1.50 -5.76 -12.07
N GLY A 224 2.74 -5.29 -12.26
CA GLY A 224 3.28 -4.13 -11.56
C GLY A 224 3.30 -2.88 -12.43
N PHE A 225 2.99 -1.71 -11.86
CA PHE A 225 3.10 -0.44 -12.59
C PHE A 225 3.92 0.59 -11.81
N GLN A 226 4.99 1.08 -12.46
CA GLN A 226 5.83 2.16 -11.98
C GLN A 226 5.38 3.51 -12.59
N ALA A 227 5.67 4.62 -11.92
CA ALA A 227 5.53 5.93 -12.54
C ALA A 227 6.67 6.16 -13.56
N ALA A 228 6.38 6.66 -14.76
CA ALA A 228 7.35 6.77 -15.87
C ALA A 228 8.61 7.59 -15.51
N GLY A 229 8.47 8.61 -14.64
CA GLY A 229 9.60 9.38 -14.11
C GLY A 229 10.39 8.67 -13.01
N ALA A 230 9.88 7.53 -12.49
CA ALA A 230 10.50 6.71 -11.44
C ALA A 230 10.31 5.22 -11.77
N ALA A 231 10.78 4.78 -12.94
CA ALA A 231 10.59 3.44 -13.48
C ALA A 231 11.92 2.68 -13.68
N PRO A 232 12.71 2.43 -12.61
CA PRO A 232 14.01 1.79 -12.74
C PRO A 232 13.93 0.35 -13.25
N ILE A 233 12.97 -0.46 -12.81
CA ILE A 233 12.81 -1.86 -13.25
C ILE A 233 12.48 -1.91 -14.75
N VAL A 234 11.53 -1.08 -15.20
CA VAL A 234 11.16 -0.99 -16.63
C VAL A 234 12.35 -0.55 -17.50
N LYS A 235 13.14 0.40 -16.98
CA LYS A 235 14.33 0.93 -17.69
C LYS A 235 15.56 0.03 -17.53
N ASN A 236 15.49 -0.97 -16.68
CA ASN A 236 16.60 -1.82 -16.26
C ASN A 236 17.85 -1.03 -15.83
N LYS A 237 17.63 0.08 -15.12
CA LYS A 237 18.71 0.92 -14.56
C LYS A 237 18.20 1.82 -13.44
N ILE A 238 19.09 2.13 -12.48
CA ILE A 238 18.81 3.09 -11.42
C ILE A 238 18.45 4.46 -12.00
N VAL A 239 17.37 5.05 -11.49
CA VAL A 239 16.96 6.44 -11.78
C VAL A 239 17.48 7.33 -10.66
N LYS A 240 18.54 8.09 -10.94
CA LYS A 240 19.21 8.93 -9.90
C LYS A 240 18.31 10.03 -9.36
N ASN A 241 17.48 10.66 -10.23
CA ASN A 241 16.56 11.72 -9.85
C ASN A 241 15.13 11.31 -10.25
N PRO A 242 14.46 10.48 -9.43
CA PRO A 242 13.10 10.05 -9.73
C PRO A 242 12.11 11.21 -9.50
N GLU A 243 11.27 11.50 -10.50
CA GLU A 243 10.25 12.54 -10.43
C GLU A 243 8.89 12.01 -10.83
N THR A 244 7.90 12.19 -9.94
CA THR A 244 6.50 11.86 -10.18
C THR A 244 5.62 12.48 -9.09
N ILE A 245 4.35 12.73 -9.44
CA ILE A 245 3.29 13.09 -8.50
C ILE A 245 2.94 11.93 -7.53
N ALA A 246 3.17 10.70 -7.96
CA ALA A 246 2.90 9.48 -7.18
C ALA A 246 4.02 9.26 -6.14
N THR A 247 4.04 10.12 -5.11
CA THR A 247 5.17 10.25 -4.17
C THR A 247 5.52 8.95 -3.44
N ALA A 248 4.56 8.08 -3.15
CA ALA A 248 4.81 6.80 -2.46
C ALA A 248 5.52 5.75 -3.34
N ILE A 249 5.56 5.95 -4.67
CA ILE A 249 6.32 5.13 -5.63
C ILE A 249 7.44 5.93 -6.34
N ARG A 250 7.81 7.11 -5.83
CA ARG A 250 8.92 7.92 -6.33
C ARG A 250 10.26 7.34 -5.86
N ILE A 251 10.59 6.16 -6.38
CA ILE A 251 11.76 5.37 -5.99
C ILE A 251 12.63 5.11 -7.21
N GLY A 252 13.89 5.51 -7.12
CA GLY A 252 14.87 5.35 -8.21
C GLY A 252 15.70 4.07 -8.12
N ASN A 253 15.79 3.45 -6.92
CA ASN A 253 16.51 2.21 -6.66
C ASN A 253 15.71 1.33 -5.67
N PRO A 254 14.83 0.46 -6.17
CA PRO A 254 13.99 -0.40 -5.32
C PRO A 254 14.78 -1.37 -4.46
N ALA A 255 14.45 -1.45 -3.16
CA ALA A 255 15.10 -2.38 -2.23
C ALA A 255 14.79 -3.86 -2.54
N SER A 256 13.64 -4.15 -3.17
CA SER A 256 13.26 -5.52 -3.54
C SER A 256 13.22 -5.71 -5.06
N TRP A 257 14.22 -5.18 -5.77
CA TRP A 257 14.30 -5.22 -7.25
C TRP A 257 14.26 -6.65 -7.77
N ASP A 258 15.21 -7.47 -7.36
CA ASP A 258 15.36 -8.84 -7.87
C ASP A 258 14.14 -9.71 -7.55
N GLN A 259 13.57 -9.54 -6.36
CA GLN A 259 12.36 -10.26 -5.95
C GLN A 259 11.14 -9.85 -6.78
N ALA A 260 11.02 -8.58 -7.16
CA ALA A 260 9.94 -8.12 -8.03
C ALA A 260 10.09 -8.67 -9.45
N VAL A 261 11.31 -8.71 -9.98
CA VAL A 261 11.60 -9.36 -11.27
C VAL A 261 11.31 -10.86 -11.20
N ALA A 262 11.69 -11.52 -10.12
CA ALA A 262 11.35 -12.93 -9.88
C ALA A 262 9.83 -13.16 -9.82
N ALA A 263 9.08 -12.25 -9.17
CA ALA A 263 7.62 -12.32 -9.16
C ALA A 263 7.01 -12.12 -10.55
N GLN A 264 7.53 -11.17 -11.33
CA GLN A 264 7.12 -10.95 -12.72
C GLN A 264 7.32 -12.20 -13.58
N VAL A 265 8.52 -12.77 -13.55
CA VAL A 265 8.89 -13.94 -14.37
C VAL A 265 8.13 -15.18 -13.90
N GLY A 266 8.15 -15.47 -12.60
CA GLY A 266 7.51 -16.65 -12.00
C GLY A 266 5.99 -16.69 -12.20
N SER A 267 5.34 -15.52 -12.23
CA SER A 267 3.91 -15.40 -12.46
C SER A 267 3.53 -15.27 -13.94
N LYS A 268 4.50 -15.20 -14.85
CA LYS A 268 4.29 -14.84 -16.26
C LYS A 268 3.57 -13.49 -16.42
N GLY A 269 3.78 -12.59 -15.45
CA GLY A 269 3.20 -11.26 -15.38
C GLY A 269 4.03 -10.19 -16.10
N LEU A 270 3.83 -8.94 -15.72
CA LEU A 270 4.57 -7.80 -16.28
C LEU A 270 4.88 -6.74 -15.24
N ILE A 271 5.94 -5.97 -15.49
CA ILE A 271 6.17 -4.67 -14.86
C ILE A 271 6.31 -3.64 -15.98
N ASP A 272 5.41 -2.63 -15.98
CA ASP A 272 5.38 -1.56 -16.99
C ASP A 272 5.31 -0.21 -16.27
N SER A 273 5.27 0.88 -17.02
CA SER A 273 5.17 2.24 -16.48
C SER A 273 3.97 3.00 -17.00
N VAL A 274 3.50 3.95 -16.20
CA VAL A 274 2.44 4.89 -16.52
C VAL A 274 2.90 6.32 -16.26
N THR A 275 2.44 7.25 -17.05
CA THR A 275 2.75 8.68 -16.90
C THR A 275 1.94 9.30 -15.77
N ASP A 276 2.39 10.44 -15.25
CA ASP A 276 1.65 11.21 -14.24
C ASP A 276 0.27 11.63 -14.74
N LYS A 277 0.12 11.92 -16.05
CA LYS A 277 -1.17 12.24 -16.67
C LYS A 277 -2.13 11.05 -16.62
N GLU A 278 -1.66 9.84 -16.94
CA GLU A 278 -2.46 8.60 -16.85
C GLU A 278 -2.83 8.30 -15.39
N ILE A 279 -1.90 8.48 -14.44
CA ILE A 279 -2.14 8.32 -13.01
C ILE A 279 -3.24 9.28 -12.54
N LEU A 280 -3.15 10.57 -12.86
CA LEU A 280 -4.16 11.57 -12.47
C LEU A 280 -5.53 11.30 -13.07
N SER A 281 -5.57 10.82 -14.31
CA SER A 281 -6.83 10.44 -14.96
C SER A 281 -7.48 9.27 -14.24
N ALA A 282 -6.73 8.22 -13.92
CA ALA A 282 -7.21 7.06 -13.17
C ALA A 282 -7.58 7.42 -11.72
N TYR A 283 -6.82 8.29 -11.06
CA TYR A 283 -7.09 8.81 -9.72
C TYR A 283 -8.47 9.50 -9.64
N ARG A 284 -8.76 10.38 -10.60
CA ARG A 284 -10.07 11.05 -10.67
C ARG A 284 -11.19 10.09 -11.03
N LEU A 285 -10.94 9.16 -11.95
CA LEU A 285 -11.90 8.17 -12.39
C LEU A 285 -12.38 7.28 -11.25
N VAL A 286 -11.44 6.71 -10.46
CA VAL A 286 -11.81 5.80 -9.37
C VAL A 286 -12.57 6.52 -8.26
N ALA A 287 -12.19 7.75 -7.93
CA ALA A 287 -12.92 8.55 -6.96
C ALA A 287 -14.33 8.93 -7.45
N ALA A 288 -14.45 9.40 -8.70
CA ALA A 288 -15.71 9.91 -9.24
C ALA A 288 -16.70 8.82 -9.67
N LYS A 289 -16.22 7.61 -10.01
CA LYS A 289 -17.06 6.55 -10.58
C LYS A 289 -17.22 5.32 -9.70
N GLU A 290 -16.22 5.02 -8.87
CA GLU A 290 -16.27 3.88 -7.93
C GLU A 290 -16.44 4.34 -6.46
N GLY A 291 -16.38 5.66 -6.19
CA GLY A 291 -16.48 6.20 -4.83
C GLY A 291 -15.30 5.87 -3.92
N VAL A 292 -14.19 5.38 -4.48
CA VAL A 292 -12.99 4.98 -3.70
C VAL A 292 -11.92 6.06 -3.81
N PHE A 293 -11.68 6.78 -2.72
CA PHE A 293 -10.69 7.86 -2.67
C PHE A 293 -9.32 7.32 -2.25
N VAL A 294 -8.36 7.37 -3.15
CA VAL A 294 -7.02 6.78 -2.99
C VAL A 294 -5.91 7.81 -3.15
N GLU A 295 -4.71 7.56 -2.65
CA GLU A 295 -3.55 8.40 -2.97
C GLU A 295 -3.14 8.23 -4.46
N PRO A 296 -2.48 9.22 -5.10
CA PRO A 296 -2.10 9.14 -6.52
C PRO A 296 -1.31 7.88 -6.88
N SER A 297 -0.39 7.44 -6.01
CA SER A 297 0.39 6.21 -6.20
C SER A 297 -0.48 4.96 -6.39
N SER A 298 -1.60 4.89 -5.68
CA SER A 298 -2.54 3.76 -5.74
C SER A 298 -3.24 3.65 -7.09
N ALA A 299 -3.42 4.77 -7.78
CA ALA A 299 -4.07 4.80 -9.08
C ALA A 299 -3.19 4.29 -10.23
N ALA A 300 -1.88 4.10 -10.01
CA ALA A 300 -0.97 3.62 -11.06
C ALA A 300 -1.36 2.25 -11.64
N GLY A 301 -1.87 1.35 -10.79
CA GLY A 301 -2.38 0.04 -11.24
C GLY A 301 -3.59 0.17 -12.18
N ILE A 302 -4.53 1.04 -11.83
CA ILE A 302 -5.74 1.31 -12.64
C ILE A 302 -5.35 1.98 -13.95
N ALA A 303 -4.45 2.98 -13.92
CA ALA A 303 -3.89 3.61 -15.11
C ALA A 303 -3.23 2.59 -16.04
N GLY A 304 -2.50 1.63 -15.46
CA GLY A 304 -1.88 0.53 -16.19
C GLY A 304 -2.88 -0.38 -16.90
N LEU A 305 -3.99 -0.74 -16.26
CA LEU A 305 -5.05 -1.53 -16.89
C LEU A 305 -5.71 -0.78 -18.06
N ILE A 306 -6.00 0.51 -17.89
CA ILE A 306 -6.55 1.36 -18.94
C ILE A 306 -5.58 1.41 -20.14
N LYS A 307 -4.30 1.69 -19.89
CA LYS A 307 -3.25 1.69 -20.91
C LYS A 307 -3.15 0.35 -21.64
N LYS A 308 -3.22 -0.79 -20.92
CA LYS A 308 -3.17 -2.12 -21.54
C LYS A 308 -4.39 -2.40 -22.40
N LYS A 309 -5.58 -1.90 -22.02
CA LYS A 309 -6.77 -1.99 -22.85
C LYS A 309 -6.62 -1.18 -24.14
N GLU A 310 -6.18 0.06 -24.07
CA GLU A 310 -5.93 0.92 -25.23
C GLU A 310 -4.92 0.29 -26.19
N GLN A 311 -3.90 -0.36 -25.65
CA GLN A 311 -2.90 -1.13 -26.42
C GLN A 311 -3.43 -2.47 -26.95
N LYS A 312 -4.66 -2.85 -26.67
CA LYS A 312 -5.26 -4.18 -27.00
C LYS A 312 -4.48 -5.36 -26.39
N LYS A 313 -3.81 -5.14 -25.26
CA LYS A 313 -2.99 -6.14 -24.54
C LYS A 313 -3.65 -6.63 -23.24
N LEU A 314 -4.81 -6.09 -22.87
CA LEU A 314 -5.58 -6.56 -21.72
C LEU A 314 -6.43 -7.78 -22.13
N PRO A 315 -6.24 -8.96 -21.51
CA PRO A 315 -7.10 -10.12 -21.74
C PRO A 315 -8.56 -9.79 -21.35
N LYS A 316 -9.53 -10.44 -22.00
CA LYS A 316 -10.96 -10.27 -21.69
C LYS A 316 -11.50 -11.40 -20.82
N GLY A 317 -12.57 -11.12 -20.06
CA GLY A 317 -13.28 -12.12 -19.27
C GLY A 317 -12.45 -12.67 -18.11
N LYS A 318 -11.57 -11.85 -17.52
CA LYS A 318 -10.69 -12.20 -16.42
C LYS A 318 -11.17 -11.62 -15.10
N THR A 319 -10.93 -12.34 -14.01
CA THR A 319 -11.02 -11.79 -12.66
C THR A 319 -9.71 -11.09 -12.34
N ILE A 320 -9.76 -9.78 -12.11
CA ILE A 320 -8.61 -8.92 -11.86
C ILE A 320 -8.78 -8.24 -10.50
N VAL A 321 -7.80 -8.39 -9.63
CA VAL A 321 -7.72 -7.65 -8.37
C VAL A 321 -6.72 -6.53 -8.52
N VAL A 322 -7.08 -5.32 -8.13
CA VAL A 322 -6.19 -4.15 -8.08
C VAL A 322 -5.99 -3.74 -6.63
N THR A 323 -4.77 -3.84 -6.13
CA THR A 323 -4.45 -3.28 -4.81
C THR A 323 -4.33 -1.77 -4.90
N VAL A 324 -5.22 -1.05 -4.21
CA VAL A 324 -5.14 0.40 -3.98
C VAL A 324 -4.55 0.64 -2.60
N THR A 325 -3.30 1.10 -2.59
CA THR A 325 -2.34 0.95 -1.50
C THR A 325 -2.49 1.91 -0.33
N GLY A 326 -3.06 3.10 -0.58
CA GLY A 326 -3.21 4.12 0.45
C GLY A 326 -4.43 5.01 0.24
N ASN A 327 -4.93 5.56 1.34
CA ASN A 327 -6.07 6.47 1.37
C ASN A 327 -5.73 7.81 0.72
N GLY A 328 -6.69 8.42 0.03
CA GLY A 328 -6.52 9.72 -0.63
C GLY A 328 -6.16 10.87 0.31
N LEU A 329 -6.58 10.79 1.57
CA LEU A 329 -6.24 11.77 2.61
C LEU A 329 -4.74 11.81 2.94
N LYS A 330 -3.97 10.82 2.51
CA LYS A 330 -2.50 10.80 2.71
C LYS A 330 -1.76 11.78 1.77
N ASP A 331 -2.37 12.16 0.64
CA ASP A 331 -1.76 13.08 -0.34
C ASP A 331 -2.84 13.88 -1.09
N VAL A 332 -3.50 14.80 -0.35
CA VAL A 332 -4.64 15.60 -0.84
C VAL A 332 -4.24 16.76 -1.77
N GLN A 333 -2.95 17.11 -1.83
CA GLN A 333 -2.49 18.33 -2.47
C GLN A 333 -2.91 18.41 -3.95
N TRP A 334 -2.90 17.28 -4.63
CA TRP A 334 -3.23 17.21 -6.07
C TRP A 334 -4.71 17.48 -6.34
N ILE A 335 -5.62 17.03 -5.48
CA ILE A 335 -7.04 17.30 -5.67
C ILE A 335 -7.38 18.74 -5.29
N LEU A 336 -6.77 19.26 -4.22
CA LEU A 336 -6.97 20.64 -3.80
C LEU A 336 -6.49 21.63 -4.87
N ASN A 337 -5.34 21.36 -5.49
CA ASN A 337 -4.79 22.22 -6.56
C ASN A 337 -5.56 22.11 -7.89
N SER A 338 -6.31 21.03 -8.10
CA SER A 338 -7.08 20.79 -9.33
C SER A 338 -8.59 20.93 -9.16
N GLY A 339 -9.04 21.15 -7.93
CA GLY A 339 -10.46 21.32 -7.60
C GLY A 339 -11.03 22.64 -8.10
N GLY A 340 -12.30 22.64 -8.49
CA GLY A 340 -13.04 23.85 -8.81
C GLY A 340 -13.23 24.74 -7.57
N LYS A 341 -13.32 26.05 -7.76
CA LYS A 341 -13.71 26.95 -6.69
C LYS A 341 -15.18 26.69 -6.31
N PRO A 342 -15.53 26.70 -5.00
CA PRO A 342 -16.91 26.60 -4.60
C PRO A 342 -17.77 27.70 -5.25
N THR A 343 -18.94 27.32 -5.74
CA THR A 343 -19.90 28.30 -6.27
C THR A 343 -20.67 28.93 -5.11
N VAL A 344 -20.55 30.24 -4.97
CA VAL A 344 -21.32 30.98 -3.96
C VAL A 344 -22.72 31.26 -4.51
N ILE A 345 -23.73 30.86 -3.75
CA ILE A 345 -25.15 31.12 -4.06
C ILE A 345 -25.81 31.80 -2.86
N PRO A 346 -26.86 32.65 -3.08
CA PRO A 346 -27.71 33.10 -1.99
C PRO A 346 -28.54 31.94 -1.44
N VAL A 347 -29.16 32.14 -0.26
CA VAL A 347 -30.12 31.18 0.31
C VAL A 347 -31.42 31.21 -0.52
N ASP A 348 -31.37 30.55 -1.68
CA ASP A 348 -32.44 30.51 -2.67
C ASP A 348 -32.51 29.09 -3.30
N MET A 349 -33.62 28.42 -3.06
CA MET A 349 -33.87 27.06 -3.53
C MET A 349 -33.78 26.94 -5.05
N LYS A 350 -34.37 27.90 -5.79
CA LYS A 350 -34.40 27.85 -7.27
C LYS A 350 -33.00 28.02 -7.86
N LYS A 351 -32.20 28.93 -7.28
CA LYS A 351 -30.82 29.13 -7.70
C LYS A 351 -29.96 27.91 -7.37
N ALA A 352 -30.13 27.33 -6.19
CA ALA A 352 -29.46 26.10 -5.82
C ALA A 352 -29.80 24.95 -6.79
N ALA A 353 -31.09 24.71 -7.04
CA ALA A 353 -31.56 23.68 -7.98
C ALA A 353 -30.97 23.87 -9.39
N LYS A 354 -30.93 25.11 -9.90
CA LYS A 354 -30.33 25.43 -11.20
C LYS A 354 -28.83 25.07 -11.24
N VAL A 355 -28.08 25.40 -10.21
CA VAL A 355 -26.62 25.14 -10.15
C VAL A 355 -26.31 23.62 -10.14
N ILE A 356 -27.12 22.82 -9.46
CA ILE A 356 -26.96 21.37 -9.40
C ILE A 356 -27.67 20.60 -10.52
N GLY A 357 -28.24 21.32 -11.51
CA GLY A 357 -28.84 20.73 -12.71
C GLY A 357 -30.25 20.14 -12.49
N LEU A 358 -30.90 20.45 -11.38
CA LEU A 358 -32.33 20.14 -11.16
C LEU A 358 -33.21 21.17 -11.86
N LYS A 359 -34.23 20.71 -12.58
CA LYS A 359 -35.20 21.57 -13.28
C LYS A 359 -36.33 21.98 -12.36
#